data_8b26d9bd733f14925d315bc998eb65a8
#
_entry.id   8b26d9bd733f14925d315bc998eb65a8
#
_cell.length_a   1.000
_cell.length_b   1.000
_cell.length_c   1.000
_cell.angle_alpha   90.00
_cell.angle_beta   90.00
_cell.angle_gamma   90.00
#
_symmetry.space_group_name_H-M   'P 1'
#
loop_
_entity.id
_entity.type
_entity.pdbx_description
1 polymer ?
#
loop_
_entity_poly.entity_id
_entity_poly.type
_entity_poly.pdbx_seq_one_letter_code
_entity_poly.pdbx_strand_id
1 'polypeptide(L)'
;MLDHVFLSVSDIDRSIAFYEAALAPLGIVHAIDYDGKDGPPGHPDLKGFGANGRVFFWLRMGVVEGRAGHVGFVADGEAQVDAAYAAAMTAGAAEIHPPGPQLHYDPRYYAAQVRDPDGYSLEFVYKEWQH
;
A
#
# COMPACT_ATOMS: atom_id res chain seq x y z
N MET A 1 -14.85 -1.44 10.60
CA MET A 1 -13.55 -2.02 10.14
C MET A 1 -13.64 -2.28 8.65
N LEU A 2 -12.61 -1.87 7.90
CA LEU A 2 -12.50 -2.24 6.50
C LEU A 2 -12.16 -3.72 6.37
N ASP A 3 -12.83 -4.42 5.44
CA ASP A 3 -12.47 -5.77 5.06
C ASP A 3 -11.32 -5.75 4.06
N HIS A 4 -11.49 -5.02 2.98
CA HIS A 4 -10.46 -4.92 1.94
C HIS A 4 -10.65 -3.67 1.08
N VAL A 5 -9.60 -3.34 0.35
CA VAL A 5 -9.60 -2.34 -0.73
C VAL A 5 -8.88 -2.93 -1.94
N PHE A 6 -9.21 -2.46 -3.13
CA PHE A 6 -8.45 -2.80 -4.32
C PHE A 6 -8.08 -1.56 -5.12
N LEU A 7 -6.96 -1.66 -5.85
CA LEU A 7 -6.52 -0.66 -6.81
C LEU A 7 -6.43 -1.27 -8.20
N SER A 8 -6.92 -0.53 -9.19
CA SER A 8 -6.66 -0.85 -10.59
C SER A 8 -5.31 -0.28 -10.98
N VAL A 9 -4.44 -1.12 -11.56
CA VAL A 9 -3.08 -0.75 -11.91
C VAL A 9 -2.85 -0.96 -13.42
N SER A 10 -1.96 -0.16 -14.00
CA SER A 10 -1.70 -0.21 -15.44
C SER A 10 -0.73 -1.31 -15.85
N ASP A 11 0.14 -1.75 -14.93
CA ASP A 11 1.14 -2.80 -15.14
C ASP A 11 1.22 -3.65 -13.88
N ILE A 12 0.58 -4.82 -13.91
CA ILE A 12 0.44 -5.66 -12.72
C ILE A 12 1.77 -6.17 -12.21
N ASP A 13 2.70 -6.56 -13.09
CA ASP A 13 3.99 -7.10 -12.67
C ASP A 13 4.84 -6.02 -11.99
N ARG A 14 4.83 -4.80 -12.54
CA ARG A 14 5.50 -3.65 -11.93
C ARG A 14 4.91 -3.32 -10.58
N SER A 15 3.59 -3.32 -10.46
CA SER A 15 2.91 -3.00 -9.20
C SER A 15 3.14 -4.07 -8.15
N ILE A 16 3.12 -5.36 -8.51
CA ILE A 16 3.46 -6.45 -7.57
C ILE A 16 4.86 -6.23 -7.01
N ALA A 17 5.85 -6.02 -7.87
CA ALA A 17 7.24 -5.81 -7.44
C ALA A 17 7.37 -4.60 -6.52
N PHE A 18 6.69 -3.51 -6.85
CA PHE A 18 6.68 -2.30 -6.03
C PHE A 18 6.09 -2.56 -4.64
N TYR A 19 4.89 -3.14 -4.56
CA TYR A 19 4.20 -3.35 -3.28
C TYR A 19 4.86 -4.44 -2.44
N GLU A 20 5.43 -5.48 -3.06
CA GLU A 20 6.24 -6.47 -2.33
C GLU A 20 7.40 -5.79 -1.60
N ALA A 21 8.11 -4.89 -2.28
CA ALA A 21 9.24 -4.18 -1.69
C ALA A 21 8.80 -3.17 -0.62
N ALA A 22 7.82 -2.33 -0.94
CA ALA A 22 7.40 -1.22 -0.09
C ALA A 22 6.69 -1.69 1.20
N LEU A 23 5.91 -2.76 1.11
CA LEU A 23 5.09 -3.26 2.21
C LEU A 23 5.78 -4.31 3.08
N ALA A 24 6.87 -4.93 2.59
CA ALA A 24 7.60 -5.94 3.36
C ALA A 24 8.05 -5.45 4.75
N PRO A 25 8.55 -4.22 4.92
CA PRO A 25 8.92 -3.73 6.25
C PRO A 25 7.76 -3.63 7.24
N LEU A 26 6.52 -3.57 6.73
CA LEU A 26 5.30 -3.56 7.55
C LEU A 26 4.78 -4.97 7.84
N GLY A 27 5.45 -6.01 7.35
CA GLY A 27 4.98 -7.39 7.48
C GLY A 27 3.84 -7.76 6.54
N ILE A 28 3.59 -6.95 5.53
CA ILE A 28 2.55 -7.19 4.52
C ILE A 28 3.22 -7.83 3.31
N VAL A 29 2.70 -8.98 2.89
CA VAL A 29 3.28 -9.78 1.81
C VAL A 29 2.25 -10.08 0.72
N HIS A 30 2.73 -10.37 -0.47
CA HIS A 30 1.90 -10.93 -1.54
C HIS A 30 1.53 -12.36 -1.13
N ALA A 31 0.28 -12.57 -0.79
CA ALA A 31 -0.16 -13.79 -0.11
C ALA A 31 -0.94 -14.74 -1.00
N ILE A 32 -1.74 -14.24 -1.93
CA ILE A 32 -2.66 -15.07 -2.73
C ILE A 32 -2.98 -14.42 -4.06
N ASP A 33 -3.22 -15.27 -5.06
CA ASP A 33 -3.74 -14.87 -6.37
C ASP A 33 -5.14 -15.46 -6.54
N TYR A 34 -6.04 -14.67 -7.10
CA TYR A 34 -7.35 -15.12 -7.53
C TYR A 34 -7.40 -15.07 -9.06
N ASP A 35 -7.70 -16.21 -9.67
CA ASP A 35 -7.85 -16.29 -11.13
C ASP A 35 -9.25 -15.84 -11.53
N GLY A 36 -9.35 -14.84 -12.39
CA GLY A 36 -10.64 -14.26 -12.81
C GLY A 36 -11.57 -15.27 -13.50
N LYS A 37 -11.04 -16.34 -14.09
CA LYS A 37 -11.86 -17.40 -14.70
C LYS A 37 -12.68 -18.19 -13.67
N ASP A 38 -12.30 -18.16 -12.40
CA ASP A 38 -13.04 -18.80 -11.30
C ASP A 38 -14.22 -17.94 -10.82
N GLY A 39 -14.36 -16.73 -11.32
CA GLY A 39 -15.44 -15.80 -11.02
C GLY A 39 -16.45 -15.64 -12.16
N PRO A 40 -17.33 -14.63 -12.07
CA PRO A 40 -18.27 -14.31 -13.14
C PRO A 40 -17.55 -13.94 -14.44
N PRO A 41 -18.24 -14.05 -15.61
CA PRO A 41 -17.65 -13.61 -16.89
C PRO A 41 -17.15 -12.18 -16.82
N GLY A 42 -15.89 -11.97 -17.28
CA GLY A 42 -15.25 -10.65 -17.23
C GLY A 42 -14.60 -10.28 -15.91
N HIS A 43 -14.61 -11.18 -14.93
CA HIS A 43 -13.95 -10.93 -13.65
C HIS A 43 -12.43 -10.89 -13.84
N PRO A 44 -11.73 -9.84 -13.35
CA PRO A 44 -10.28 -9.74 -13.49
C PRO A 44 -9.56 -10.70 -12.55
N ASP A 45 -8.29 -10.98 -12.88
CA ASP A 45 -7.35 -11.58 -11.94
C ASP A 45 -7.07 -10.60 -10.80
N LEU A 46 -6.95 -11.13 -9.58
CA LEU A 46 -6.66 -10.34 -8.39
C LEU A 46 -5.36 -10.82 -7.76
N LYS A 47 -4.55 -9.87 -7.30
CA LYS A 47 -3.31 -10.11 -6.57
C LYS A 47 -3.46 -9.57 -5.16
N GLY A 48 -3.45 -10.46 -4.19
CA GLY A 48 -3.79 -10.12 -2.80
C GLY A 48 -2.58 -10.02 -1.89
N PHE A 49 -2.56 -8.94 -1.12
CA PHE A 49 -1.55 -8.65 -0.11
C PHE A 49 -2.18 -8.65 1.27
N GLY A 50 -1.44 -9.15 2.25
CA GLY A 50 -1.95 -9.23 3.60
C GLY A 50 -0.90 -9.59 4.63
N ALA A 51 -1.36 -9.70 5.87
CA ALA A 51 -0.55 -10.05 7.02
C ALA A 51 -1.39 -10.85 8.02
N ASN A 52 -0.74 -11.68 8.81
CA ASN A 52 -1.37 -12.42 9.91
C ASN A 52 -2.58 -13.26 9.46
N GLY A 53 -2.47 -13.89 8.29
CA GLY A 53 -3.53 -14.76 7.75
C GLY A 53 -4.72 -14.02 7.16
N ARG A 54 -4.66 -12.70 7.04
CA ARG A 54 -5.73 -11.89 6.48
C ARG A 54 -5.23 -11.11 5.26
N VAL A 55 -5.96 -11.22 4.14
CA VAL A 55 -5.69 -10.48 2.90
C VAL A 55 -6.66 -9.31 2.83
N PHE A 56 -6.14 -8.12 2.64
CA PHE A 56 -6.95 -6.90 2.72
C PHE A 56 -6.64 -5.85 1.66
N PHE A 57 -5.61 -6.06 0.86
CA PHE A 57 -5.20 -5.13 -0.18
C PHE A 57 -5.00 -5.89 -1.49
N TRP A 58 -5.76 -5.50 -2.53
CA TRP A 58 -5.80 -6.22 -3.79
C TRP A 58 -5.40 -5.33 -4.96
N LEU A 59 -4.67 -5.90 -5.90
CA LEU A 59 -4.35 -5.28 -7.17
C LEU A 59 -5.05 -6.00 -8.30
N ARG A 60 -5.49 -5.26 -9.30
CA ARG A 60 -6.01 -5.80 -10.56
C ARG A 60 -5.56 -4.93 -11.73
N MET A 61 -5.39 -5.55 -12.90
CA MET A 61 -5.19 -4.79 -14.13
C MET A 61 -6.44 -3.99 -14.46
N GLY A 62 -6.26 -2.76 -14.87
CA GLY A 62 -7.38 -1.92 -15.27
C GLY A 62 -6.96 -0.49 -15.56
N VAL A 63 -7.96 0.32 -15.86
CA VAL A 63 -7.76 1.75 -16.06
C VAL A 63 -7.47 2.40 -14.71
N VAL A 64 -6.36 3.14 -14.65
CA VAL A 64 -6.01 3.91 -13.47
C VAL A 64 -6.91 5.13 -13.40
N GLU A 65 -7.71 5.20 -12.34
CA GLU A 65 -8.59 6.32 -12.07
C GLU A 65 -8.33 6.86 -10.67
N GLY A 66 -8.52 8.14 -10.51
CA GLY A 66 -8.48 8.76 -9.19
C GLY A 66 -7.09 8.90 -8.60
N ARG A 67 -6.23 9.72 -9.22
CA ARG A 67 -4.98 10.15 -8.61
C ARG A 67 -5.18 10.80 -7.23
N ALA A 68 -6.43 11.07 -6.88
CA ALA A 68 -6.85 11.50 -5.56
C ALA A 68 -7.03 10.33 -4.58
N GLY A 69 -6.91 9.10 -5.04
CA GLY A 69 -6.96 7.93 -4.16
C GLY A 69 -5.82 7.95 -3.15
N HIS A 70 -6.14 7.55 -1.91
CA HIS A 70 -5.19 7.55 -0.81
C HIS A 70 -5.39 6.30 0.04
N VAL A 71 -4.30 5.58 0.30
CA VAL A 71 -4.33 4.37 1.13
C VAL A 71 -3.28 4.51 2.23
N GLY A 72 -3.72 4.42 3.48
CA GLY A 72 -2.83 4.42 4.64
C GLY A 72 -2.57 3.01 5.15
N PHE A 73 -1.31 2.68 5.37
CA PHE A 73 -0.86 1.42 5.95
C PHE A 73 -0.31 1.66 7.35
N VAL A 74 -0.76 0.87 8.31
CA VAL A 74 -0.32 0.96 9.70
C VAL A 74 1.11 0.43 9.84
N ALA A 75 1.94 1.18 10.52
CA ALA A 75 3.24 0.75 11.02
C ALA A 75 3.22 0.58 12.54
N ASP A 76 4.03 -0.33 13.06
CA ASP A 76 4.10 -0.59 14.50
C ASP A 76 5.02 0.38 15.25
N GLY A 77 5.75 1.21 14.53
CA GLY A 77 6.65 2.20 15.10
C GLY A 77 7.26 3.09 14.04
N GLU A 78 7.95 4.13 14.46
CA GLU A 78 8.62 5.07 13.56
C GLU A 78 9.64 4.37 12.64
N ALA A 79 10.38 3.38 13.17
CA ALA A 79 11.38 2.65 12.41
C ALA A 79 10.76 1.90 11.22
N GLN A 80 9.56 1.35 11.37
CA GLN A 80 8.85 0.71 10.25
C GLN A 80 8.39 1.73 9.20
N VAL A 81 7.96 2.92 9.62
CA VAL A 81 7.63 4.00 8.68
C VAL A 81 8.85 4.36 7.84
N ASP A 82 10.00 4.57 8.49
CA ASP A 82 11.25 4.91 7.83
C ASP A 82 11.67 3.81 6.85
N ALA A 83 11.57 2.55 7.26
CA ALA A 83 11.95 1.40 6.43
C ALA A 83 11.02 1.22 5.22
N ALA A 84 9.72 1.37 5.40
CA ALA A 84 8.75 1.29 4.31
C ALA A 84 8.95 2.43 3.30
N TYR A 85 9.18 3.64 3.79
CA TYR A 85 9.50 4.78 2.92
C TYR A 85 10.77 4.50 2.09
N ALA A 86 11.86 4.09 2.73
CA ALA A 86 13.10 3.81 2.04
C ALA A 86 12.95 2.71 0.99
N ALA A 87 12.24 1.63 1.32
CA ALA A 87 11.97 0.54 0.39
C ALA A 87 11.10 0.99 -0.79
N ALA A 88 10.09 1.81 -0.53
CA ALA A 88 9.23 2.36 -1.58
C ALA A 88 10.03 3.25 -2.54
N MET A 89 10.87 4.13 -2.02
CA MET A 89 11.72 5.01 -2.84
C MET A 89 12.69 4.21 -3.70
N THR A 90 13.31 3.17 -3.15
CA THR A 90 14.18 2.27 -3.90
C THR A 90 13.42 1.52 -5.00
N ALA A 91 12.15 1.21 -4.75
CA ALA A 91 11.27 0.51 -5.71
C ALA A 91 10.62 1.44 -6.75
N GLY A 92 10.93 2.73 -6.74
CA GLY A 92 10.49 3.67 -7.77
C GLY A 92 9.36 4.62 -7.38
N ALA A 93 9.02 4.72 -6.10
CA ALA A 93 8.02 5.69 -5.64
C ALA A 93 8.49 7.13 -5.83
N ALA A 94 7.53 8.03 -5.96
CA ALA A 94 7.77 9.47 -5.88
C ALA A 94 7.42 9.99 -4.49
N GLU A 95 8.26 10.83 -3.90
CA GLU A 95 8.02 11.38 -2.58
C GLU A 95 6.89 12.42 -2.61
N ILE A 96 5.97 12.32 -1.64
CA ILE A 96 5.06 13.43 -1.29
C ILE A 96 5.63 14.16 -0.08
N HIS A 97 5.91 13.44 1.01
CA HIS A 97 6.71 13.98 2.10
C HIS A 97 7.52 12.85 2.79
N PRO A 98 8.74 13.16 3.30
CA PRO A 98 9.56 12.17 3.97
C PRO A 98 9.00 11.81 5.35
N PRO A 99 9.54 10.74 5.98
CA PRO A 99 9.14 10.37 7.35
C PRO A 99 9.35 11.52 8.33
N GLY A 100 8.35 11.75 9.15
CA GLY A 100 8.41 12.76 10.21
C GLY A 100 7.11 12.92 10.95
N PRO A 101 7.13 13.64 12.09
CA PRO A 101 5.91 13.97 12.82
C PRO A 101 5.03 14.92 12.01
N GLN A 102 3.74 14.63 12.00
CA GLN A 102 2.71 15.43 11.32
C GLN A 102 2.05 16.35 12.32
N LEU A 103 2.73 17.44 12.68
CA LEU A 103 2.36 18.31 13.78
C LEU A 103 0.98 18.96 13.63
N HIS A 104 0.52 19.14 12.40
CA HIS A 104 -0.81 19.68 12.09
C HIS A 104 -1.96 18.73 12.48
N TYR A 105 -1.66 17.42 12.63
CA TYR A 105 -2.60 16.46 13.18
C TYR A 105 -2.37 16.27 14.67
N ASP A 106 -1.18 15.80 15.05
CA ASP A 106 -0.80 15.52 16.43
C ASP A 106 0.73 15.27 16.48
N PRO A 107 1.45 15.72 17.53
CA PRO A 107 2.89 15.44 17.65
C PRO A 107 3.25 13.95 17.68
N ARG A 108 2.30 13.08 18.05
CA ARG A 108 2.48 11.62 18.09
C ARG A 108 2.11 10.92 16.78
N TYR A 109 1.71 11.66 15.76
CA TYR A 109 1.38 11.15 14.43
C TYR A 109 2.66 11.22 13.59
N TYR A 110 3.27 10.05 13.33
CA TYR A 110 4.50 9.94 12.55
C TYR A 110 4.19 9.23 11.24
N ALA A 111 4.51 9.83 10.11
CA ALA A 111 4.15 9.27 8.81
C ALA A 111 5.09 9.70 7.70
N ALA A 112 5.08 8.91 6.63
CA ALA A 112 5.65 9.25 5.33
C ALA A 112 4.59 9.06 4.25
N GLN A 113 4.66 9.81 3.18
CA GLN A 113 3.71 9.72 2.08
C GLN A 113 4.42 9.73 0.74
N VAL A 114 4.04 8.78 -0.11
CA VAL A 114 4.65 8.59 -1.43
C VAL A 114 3.57 8.35 -2.48
N ARG A 115 3.95 8.43 -3.76
CA ARG A 115 3.12 7.95 -4.87
C ARG A 115 3.67 6.64 -5.40
N ASP A 116 2.76 5.70 -5.66
CA ASP A 116 3.12 4.44 -6.32
C ASP A 116 3.39 4.66 -7.82
N PRO A 117 3.79 3.62 -8.58
CA PRO A 117 4.08 3.75 -10.00
C PRO A 117 2.92 4.28 -10.86
N ASP A 118 1.69 4.10 -10.44
CA ASP A 118 0.49 4.63 -11.13
C ASP A 118 0.04 6.00 -10.60
N GLY A 119 0.71 6.52 -9.58
CA GLY A 119 0.42 7.83 -9.00
C GLY A 119 -0.56 7.82 -7.83
N TYR A 120 -0.96 6.65 -7.32
CA TYR A 120 -1.77 6.56 -6.11
C TYR A 120 -0.98 7.05 -4.90
N SER A 121 -1.63 7.84 -4.05
CA SER A 121 -1.06 8.31 -2.80
C SER A 121 -1.09 7.20 -1.75
N LEU A 122 0.07 6.92 -1.16
CA LEU A 122 0.24 5.95 -0.09
C LEU A 122 0.81 6.63 1.13
N GLU A 123 0.34 6.23 2.30
CA GLU A 123 0.88 6.70 3.57
C GLU A 123 1.30 5.51 4.41
N PHE A 124 2.48 5.61 5.04
CA PHE A 124 2.93 4.68 6.07
C PHE A 124 2.84 5.43 7.39
N VAL A 125 2.04 4.95 8.34
CA VAL A 125 1.69 5.76 9.50
C VAL A 125 1.79 4.99 10.80
N TYR A 126 2.42 5.61 11.79
CA TYR A 126 2.43 5.18 13.18
C TYR A 126 1.79 6.25 14.04
N LYS A 127 0.76 5.85 14.79
CA LYS A 127 0.08 6.70 15.77
C LYS A 127 0.07 5.97 17.09
N GLU A 128 0.66 6.56 18.12
CA GLU A 128 0.81 5.91 19.43
C GLU A 128 -0.51 5.47 20.05
N TRP A 129 -1.61 6.17 19.77
CA TRP A 129 -2.91 5.92 20.41
C TRP A 129 -3.84 5.01 19.63
N GLN A 130 -3.47 4.53 18.43
CA GLN A 130 -4.39 3.80 17.57
C GLN A 130 -3.94 2.37 17.23
N HIS A 131 -2.91 1.91 17.89
CA HIS A 131 -2.34 0.59 17.57
C HIS A 131 -2.31 -0.34 18.77
#